data_cfd74d81e249592beff188f16fa600e3
#
_entry.id   cfd74d81e249592beff188f16fa600e3
#
_cell.length_a   1.000
_cell.length_b   1.000
_cell.length_c   1.000
_cell.angle_alpha   90.00
_cell.angle_beta   90.00
_cell.angle_gamma   90.00
#
_symmetry.space_group_name_H-M   'P 1'
#
loop_
_entity.id
_entity.type
_entity.pdbx_description
1 polymer ?
#
loop_
_entity_poly.entity_id
_entity_poly.type
_entity_poly.pdbx_seq_one_letter_code
_entity_poly.pdbx_strand_id
1 'polypeptide(L)' 'MKTFRNFMSEGSKEEYKKFFDAKLKKYGVKSPEELSDDEKKKFYDEIDKEWN' A
#
# COMPACT_ATOMS: atom_id res chain seq x y z
N MET A 1 11.10 10.05 11.07
CA MET A 1 10.83 10.20 10.84
C MET A 1 10.08 10.48 11.09
N LYS A 2 9.90 10.38 11.46
CA LYS A 2 9.44 10.90 11.57
C LYS A 2 8.32 11.25 11.69
N THR A 3 7.98 11.54 11.57
CA THR A 3 6.88 12.16 11.47
C THR A 3 5.72 11.31 11.29
N PHE A 4 5.60 10.36 12.08
CA PHE A 4 4.58 9.47 12.09
C PHE A 4 3.29 10.10 12.37
N ARG A 5 3.25 11.03 13.25
CA ARG A 5 2.08 11.73 13.59
C ARG A 5 1.51 12.47 12.46
N ASN A 6 2.31 13.16 11.73
CA ASN A 6 1.87 13.84 10.58
C ASN A 6 1.33 12.90 9.59
N PHE A 7 1.84 11.72 9.61
CA PHE A 7 1.43 10.71 8.74
C PHE A 7 0.02 10.36 8.91
N MET A 8 -0.50 10.48 10.08
CA MET A 8 -1.84 10.13 10.37
C MET A 8 -2.82 11.21 10.01
N SER A 9 -2.38 12.27 9.42
CA SER A 9 -3.30 13.32 9.06
C SER A 9 -4.08 12.91 7.83
N GLU A 10 -5.01 13.69 7.44
CA GLU A 10 -5.87 13.38 6.34
C GLU A 10 -5.11 13.20 5.07
N GLY A 11 -4.14 14.04 4.83
CA GLY A 11 -3.36 13.95 3.64
C GLY A 11 -2.65 12.63 3.55
N SER A 12 -2.21 12.12 4.65
CA SER A 12 -1.52 10.86 4.68
C SER A 12 -2.42 9.74 4.27
N LYS A 13 -3.66 9.78 4.66
CA LYS A 13 -4.59 8.76 4.31
C LYS A 13 -4.78 8.70 2.81
N GLU A 14 -4.89 9.84 2.19
CA GLU A 14 -5.07 9.88 0.77
C GLU A 14 -3.84 9.40 0.05
N GLU A 15 -2.70 9.75 0.55
CA GLU A 15 -1.47 9.31 -0.07
C GLU A 15 -1.31 7.82 0.02
N TYR A 16 -1.65 7.28 1.16
CA TYR A 16 -1.56 5.85 1.34
C TYR A 16 -2.51 5.14 0.38
N LYS A 17 -3.69 5.68 0.21
CA LYS A 17 -4.64 5.10 -0.68
C LYS A 17 -4.14 5.12 -2.11
N LYS A 18 -3.54 6.19 -2.53
CA LYS A 18 -2.99 6.29 -3.86
C LYS A 18 -1.86 5.30 -4.04
N PHE A 19 -1.01 5.20 -3.04
CA PHE A 19 0.09 4.26 -3.09
C PHE A 19 -0.43 2.83 -3.20
N PHE A 20 -1.41 2.52 -2.42
CA PHE A 20 -2.01 1.20 -2.40
C PHE A 20 -2.61 0.90 -3.78
N ASP A 21 -3.33 1.85 -4.30
CA ASP A 21 -3.96 1.71 -5.59
C ASP A 21 -2.93 1.50 -6.68
N ALA A 22 -1.86 2.23 -6.63
CA ALA A 22 -0.81 2.10 -7.60
C ALA A 22 -0.20 0.70 -7.56
N LYS A 23 -0.06 0.14 -6.37
CA LYS A 23 0.45 -1.20 -6.25
C LYS A 23 -0.52 -2.21 -6.86
N LEU A 24 -1.80 -2.01 -6.65
CA LEU A 24 -2.78 -2.90 -7.23
C LEU A 24 -2.73 -2.84 -8.75
N LYS A 25 -2.55 -1.67 -9.28
CA LYS A 25 -2.45 -1.52 -10.71
C LYS A 25 -1.19 -2.21 -11.24
N LYS A 26 -0.12 -2.11 -10.48
CA LYS A 26 1.10 -2.74 -10.87
C LYS A 26 0.91 -4.24 -10.99
N TYR A 27 0.13 -4.81 -10.10
CA TYR A 27 -0.14 -6.23 -10.13
C TYR A 27 -1.30 -6.58 -11.08
N GLY A 28 -1.98 -5.59 -11.59
CA GLY A 28 -3.05 -5.82 -12.53
C GLY A 28 -4.33 -6.31 -11.90
N VAL A 29 -4.58 -5.95 -10.67
CA VAL A 29 -5.79 -6.37 -9.97
C VAL A 29 -6.48 -5.17 -9.40
N LYS A 30 -7.72 -5.33 -9.04
CA LYS A 30 -8.50 -4.26 -8.45
C LYS A 30 -8.44 -4.30 -6.94
N SER A 31 -8.22 -5.45 -6.39
CA SER A 31 -8.11 -5.56 -4.95
C SER A 31 -7.12 -6.66 -4.62
N PRO A 32 -6.53 -6.63 -3.43
CA PRO A 32 -5.53 -7.63 -3.08
C PRO A 32 -6.09 -9.02 -3.00
N GLU A 33 -7.39 -9.12 -2.84
CA GLU A 33 -7.99 -10.44 -2.74
C GLU A 33 -7.90 -11.20 -4.04
N GLU A 34 -7.68 -10.50 -5.13
CA GLU A 34 -7.54 -11.15 -6.41
C GLU A 34 -6.16 -11.76 -6.58
N LEU A 35 -5.25 -11.44 -5.71
CA LEU A 35 -3.92 -11.98 -5.81
C LEU A 35 -3.86 -13.37 -5.19
N SER A 36 -2.96 -14.18 -5.67
CA SER A 36 -2.74 -15.48 -5.06
C SER A 36 -2.08 -15.27 -3.71
N ASP A 37 -1.99 -16.32 -2.94
CA ASP A 37 -1.42 -16.22 -1.60
C ASP A 37 0.00 -15.70 -1.64
N ASP A 38 0.79 -16.20 -2.55
CA ASP A 38 2.17 -15.76 -2.67
C ASP A 38 2.25 -14.31 -3.09
N GLU A 39 1.45 -13.94 -4.04
CA GLU A 39 1.46 -12.58 -4.52
C GLU A 39 0.93 -11.63 -3.50
N LYS A 40 -0.07 -12.05 -2.76
CA LYS A 40 -0.62 -11.22 -1.72
C LYS A 40 0.43 -10.94 -0.66
N LYS A 41 1.21 -11.93 -0.31
CA LYS A 41 2.24 -11.77 0.65
C LYS A 41 3.26 -10.77 0.15
N LYS A 42 3.67 -10.88 -1.09
CA LYS A 42 4.63 -9.97 -1.66
C LYS A 42 4.07 -8.56 -1.72
N PHE A 43 2.81 -8.48 -2.08
CA PHE A 43 2.15 -7.19 -2.18
C PHE A 43 2.19 -6.44 -0.85
N TYR A 44 1.78 -7.10 0.21
CA TYR A 44 1.77 -6.46 1.51
C TYR A 44 3.19 -6.21 2.03
N ASP A 45 4.10 -7.09 1.70
CA ASP A 45 5.47 -6.91 2.10
C ASP A 45 6.06 -5.66 1.45
N GLU A 46 5.78 -5.46 0.19
CA GLU A 46 6.27 -4.28 -0.50
C GLU A 46 5.66 -3.03 0.06
N ILE A 47 4.39 -3.07 0.35
CA ILE A 47 3.72 -1.92 0.92
C ILE A 47 4.36 -1.57 2.25
N ASP A 48 4.59 -2.55 3.06
CA ASP A 48 5.17 -2.33 4.37
C ASP A 48 6.57 -1.75 4.25
N LYS A 49 7.35 -2.26 3.33
CA LYS A 49 8.69 -1.80 3.16
C LYS A 49 8.75 -0.39 2.61
N GLU A 50 7.95 -0.13 1.60
CA GLU A 50 8.03 1.15 0.93
C GLU A 50 7.32 2.25 1.69
N TRP A 51 6.26 1.91 2.34
CA TRP A 51 5.53 2.91 3.07
C TRP A 51 6.20 3.25 4.38
N ASN A 52 6.87 2.32 4.94
CA ASN A 52 7.51 2.53 6.19
C ASN A 52 8.71 3.48 6.06
#